data_7614d484335486c6c91bbc6709267abf
#
_entry.id   7614d484335486c6c91bbc6709267abf
#
_cell.length_a   1.000
_cell.length_b   1.000
_cell.length_c   1.000
_cell.angle_alpha   90.00
_cell.angle_beta   90.00
_cell.angle_gamma   90.00
#
_symmetry.space_group_name_H-M   'P 1'
#
loop_
_entity.id
_entity.type
_entity.pdbx_description
1 polymer ?
#
loop_
_entity_poly.entity_id
_entity_poly.type
_entity_poly.pdbx_seq_one_letter_code
_entity_poly.pdbx_strand_id
1 'polypeptide(L)'
;MGREVSSTTYTEGDRTRYRAKVAQCLDALEVMLSRQHFAEDVPTTGLEIELALVDEDGSPARTNAEVLGRIADPAYQSELGKYTIELNVEPRTLARRGLAELEEGVRSTLNRARERALEVDTDIVMTGILPTLGPEHAEKEWISDNDRYFALDRAIRAARHEEITLEIAGPEPLHQSFSSIAVESVCTSTQLHLQVRPELFARYWNSAQLLAGPQLVLGANSPLLFGNKLWAETRPVVFLQA
;
A
#
# COMPACT_ATOMS: atom_id res chain seq x y z
N MET A 1 -1.48 2.82 7.61
CA MET A 1 -0.59 3.63 8.46
C MET A 1 -0.15 2.88 9.72
N GLY A 2 1.09 2.49 9.85
CA GLY A 2 1.65 1.81 11.01
C GLY A 2 2.56 2.74 11.83
N ARG A 3 2.75 2.40 13.12
CA ARG A 3 3.76 3.11 13.93
C ARG A 3 5.11 2.43 13.75
N GLU A 4 6.17 3.24 13.76
CA GLU A 4 7.54 2.75 13.84
C GLU A 4 7.71 1.85 15.06
N VAL A 5 8.46 0.76 14.89
CA VAL A 5 8.82 -0.18 15.96
C VAL A 5 10.31 -0.11 16.21
N SER A 6 10.72 -0.29 17.45
CA SER A 6 12.13 -0.23 17.88
C SER A 6 12.77 -1.62 17.97
N SER A 7 12.08 -2.68 17.51
CA SER A 7 12.57 -4.05 17.60
C SER A 7 12.00 -4.90 16.47
N THR A 8 12.84 -5.76 15.92
CA THR A 8 12.45 -6.76 14.93
C THR A 8 12.09 -8.12 15.55
N THR A 9 12.19 -8.26 16.87
CA THR A 9 11.90 -9.50 17.61
C THR A 9 11.02 -9.24 18.81
N TYR A 10 10.09 -10.15 19.06
CA TYR A 10 9.15 -10.06 20.18
C TYR A 10 9.17 -11.34 21.01
N THR A 11 9.24 -11.16 22.33
CA THR A 11 9.18 -12.26 23.32
C THR A 11 7.75 -12.76 23.51
N GLU A 12 7.58 -13.90 24.19
CA GLU A 12 6.25 -14.39 24.59
C GLU A 12 5.54 -13.39 25.52
N GLY A 13 6.28 -12.73 26.41
CA GLY A 13 5.76 -11.67 27.27
C GLY A 13 5.23 -10.48 26.47
N ASP A 14 5.89 -10.09 25.37
CA ASP A 14 5.41 -9.04 24.47
C ASP A 14 4.09 -9.42 23.80
N ARG A 15 4.02 -10.65 23.30
CA ARG A 15 2.80 -11.17 22.67
C ARG A 15 1.63 -11.26 23.66
N THR A 16 1.90 -11.61 24.91
CA THR A 16 0.89 -11.65 25.97
C THR A 16 0.36 -10.24 26.29
N ARG A 17 1.27 -9.25 26.44
CA ARG A 17 0.89 -7.83 26.61
C ARG A 17 0.09 -7.29 25.44
N TYR A 18 0.51 -7.63 24.21
CA TYR A 18 -0.20 -7.24 23.00
C TYR A 18 -1.63 -7.77 22.98
N ARG A 19 -1.84 -9.08 23.26
CA ARG A 19 -3.17 -9.69 23.34
C ARG A 19 -4.07 -9.02 24.39
N ALA A 20 -3.52 -8.74 25.57
CA ALA A 20 -4.25 -8.01 26.61
C ALA A 20 -4.65 -6.59 26.15
N LYS A 21 -3.76 -5.91 25.38
CA LYS A 21 -4.06 -4.59 24.84
C LYS A 21 -5.14 -4.65 23.76
N VAL A 22 -5.11 -5.66 22.90
CA VAL A 22 -6.16 -5.89 21.89
C VAL A 22 -7.51 -6.13 22.56
N ALA A 23 -7.58 -6.95 23.62
CA ALA A 23 -8.81 -7.13 24.38
C ALA A 23 -9.38 -5.80 24.91
N GLN A 24 -8.53 -4.95 25.53
CA GLN A 24 -8.94 -3.61 25.99
C GLN A 24 -9.45 -2.72 24.84
N CYS A 25 -8.85 -2.82 23.64
CA CYS A 25 -9.32 -2.07 22.47
C CYS A 25 -10.70 -2.56 22.00
N LEU A 26 -10.96 -3.88 22.07
CA LEU A 26 -12.26 -4.45 21.74
C LEU A 26 -13.34 -3.99 22.73
N ASP A 27 -13.04 -4.00 24.05
CA ASP A 27 -13.94 -3.47 25.08
C ASP A 27 -14.27 -1.99 24.83
N ALA A 28 -13.26 -1.19 24.45
CA ALA A 28 -13.45 0.22 24.12
C ALA A 28 -14.32 0.38 22.86
N LEU A 29 -14.10 -0.43 21.82
CA LEU A 29 -14.92 -0.41 20.60
C LEU A 29 -16.38 -0.77 20.89
N GLU A 30 -16.65 -1.76 21.77
CA GLU A 30 -18.00 -2.10 22.20
C GLU A 30 -18.71 -0.91 22.85
N VAL A 31 -18.00 -0.20 23.75
CA VAL A 31 -18.52 1.04 24.37
C VAL A 31 -18.78 2.12 23.33
N MET A 32 -17.88 2.32 22.38
CA MET A 32 -18.05 3.32 21.29
C MET A 32 -19.27 2.99 20.43
N LEU A 33 -19.46 1.72 20.07
CA LEU A 33 -20.63 1.26 19.29
C LEU A 33 -21.93 1.47 20.06
N SER A 34 -21.96 1.06 21.36
CA SER A 34 -23.18 1.18 22.20
C SER A 34 -23.58 2.62 22.48
N ARG A 35 -22.63 3.55 22.52
CA ARG A 35 -22.83 4.98 22.80
C ARG A 35 -22.82 5.86 21.56
N GLN A 36 -22.68 5.28 20.38
CA GLN A 36 -22.57 6.00 19.10
C GLN A 36 -21.46 7.09 19.12
N HIS A 37 -20.29 6.77 19.71
CA HIS A 37 -19.15 7.68 19.79
C HIS A 37 -18.33 7.67 18.48
N PHE A 38 -18.98 7.94 17.36
CA PHE A 38 -18.38 8.09 16.04
C PHE A 38 -18.69 9.47 15.48
N ALA A 39 -17.85 9.93 14.54
CA ALA A 39 -18.12 11.19 13.87
C ALA A 39 -19.42 11.10 13.06
N GLU A 40 -20.38 11.96 13.35
CA GLU A 40 -21.67 12.05 12.68
C GLU A 40 -21.70 13.13 11.59
N ASP A 41 -20.59 13.81 11.38
CA ASP A 41 -20.46 14.96 10.50
C ASP A 41 -20.59 14.58 9.01
N VAL A 42 -20.40 15.56 8.17
CA VAL A 42 -20.46 15.41 6.71
C VAL A 42 -19.47 14.32 6.26
N PRO A 43 -19.90 13.35 5.45
CA PRO A 43 -19.02 12.30 4.94
C PRO A 43 -17.78 12.87 4.27
N THR A 44 -16.62 12.35 4.63
CA THR A 44 -15.34 12.71 4.02
C THR A 44 -14.76 11.55 3.23
N THR A 45 -13.88 11.86 2.28
CA THR A 45 -13.05 10.91 1.59
C THR A 45 -11.59 11.26 1.81
N GLY A 46 -10.78 10.23 2.08
CA GLY A 46 -9.32 10.27 2.05
C GLY A 46 -8.81 9.43 0.88
N LEU A 47 -7.53 9.56 0.60
CA LEU A 47 -6.87 8.86 -0.50
C LEU A 47 -5.44 8.52 -0.08
N GLU A 48 -5.02 7.31 -0.38
CA GLU A 48 -3.61 6.89 -0.35
C GLU A 48 -3.20 6.52 -1.77
N ILE A 49 -1.99 6.92 -2.18
CA ILE A 49 -1.45 6.63 -3.51
C ILE A 49 -0.04 6.08 -3.34
N GLU A 50 0.16 4.84 -3.76
CA GLU A 50 1.48 4.24 -3.85
C GLU A 50 2.13 4.58 -5.19
N LEU A 51 3.43 4.86 -5.16
CA LEU A 51 4.18 5.40 -6.27
C LEU A 51 5.49 4.63 -6.43
N ALA A 52 5.84 4.27 -7.65
CA ALA A 52 7.13 3.68 -7.98
C ALA A 52 8.19 4.75 -8.25
N LEU A 53 9.40 4.49 -7.82
CA LEU A 53 10.60 5.30 -8.05
C LEU A 53 11.45 4.62 -9.13
N VAL A 54 11.83 5.37 -10.14
CA VAL A 54 12.62 4.86 -11.27
C VAL A 54 13.80 5.76 -11.57
N ASP A 55 14.86 5.16 -12.13
CA ASP A 55 16.00 5.87 -12.69
C ASP A 55 15.72 6.39 -14.12
N GLU A 56 16.73 6.93 -14.79
CA GLU A 56 16.64 7.49 -16.15
C GLU A 56 16.26 6.45 -17.23
N ASP A 57 16.56 5.17 -16.99
CA ASP A 57 16.22 4.05 -17.86
C ASP A 57 14.83 3.45 -17.55
N GLY A 58 14.14 3.96 -16.54
CA GLY A 58 12.87 3.46 -16.07
C GLY A 58 12.99 2.18 -15.20
N SER A 59 14.20 1.85 -14.74
CA SER A 59 14.45 0.73 -13.82
C SER A 59 14.14 1.13 -12.37
N PRO A 60 13.76 0.18 -11.49
CA PRO A 60 13.47 0.47 -10.08
C PRO A 60 14.66 1.12 -9.36
N ALA A 61 14.45 2.28 -8.74
CA ALA A 61 15.49 3.03 -8.02
C ALA A 61 15.39 2.82 -6.49
N ARG A 62 16.49 2.43 -5.83
CA ARG A 62 16.55 2.22 -4.36
C ARG A 62 16.68 3.53 -3.59
N THR A 63 15.87 4.52 -3.89
CA THR A 63 16.07 5.92 -3.48
C THR A 63 14.97 6.45 -2.56
N ASN A 64 14.05 5.61 -2.06
CA ASN A 64 12.90 6.10 -1.31
C ASN A 64 13.28 6.98 -0.10
N ALA A 65 14.29 6.61 0.68
CA ALA A 65 14.74 7.41 1.82
C ALA A 65 15.28 8.78 1.39
N GLU A 66 16.04 8.82 0.29
CA GLU A 66 16.64 10.05 -0.24
C GLU A 66 15.55 10.96 -0.84
N VAL A 67 14.65 10.40 -1.64
CA VAL A 67 13.50 11.11 -2.22
C VAL A 67 12.61 11.68 -1.13
N LEU A 68 12.26 10.90 -0.10
CA LEU A 68 11.47 11.37 1.05
C LEU A 68 12.17 12.51 1.79
N GLY A 69 13.51 12.42 1.94
CA GLY A 69 14.32 13.50 2.51
C GLY A 69 14.28 14.79 1.70
N ARG A 70 14.17 14.70 0.36
CA ARG A 70 14.04 15.86 -0.54
C ARG A 70 12.63 16.43 -0.57
N ILE A 71 11.61 15.57 -0.58
CA ILE A 71 10.21 15.99 -0.53
C ILE A 71 9.93 16.72 0.79
N ALA A 72 10.43 16.20 1.92
CA ALA A 72 10.30 16.76 3.26
C ALA A 72 8.85 17.15 3.63
N ASP A 73 7.87 16.36 3.19
CA ASP A 73 6.44 16.54 3.44
C ASP A 73 5.92 15.30 4.19
N PRO A 74 5.35 15.45 5.41
CA PRO A 74 4.87 14.33 6.22
C PRO A 74 3.69 13.56 5.58
N ALA A 75 3.08 14.07 4.52
CA ALA A 75 2.10 13.35 3.72
C ALA A 75 2.73 12.16 2.97
N TYR A 76 4.04 12.18 2.76
CA TYR A 76 4.76 11.09 2.12
C TYR A 76 5.47 10.20 3.13
N GLN A 77 5.40 8.89 2.92
CA GLN A 77 6.08 7.90 3.77
C GLN A 77 6.69 6.76 2.92
N SER A 78 7.60 6.01 3.55
CA SER A 78 8.19 4.82 2.93
C SER A 78 7.19 3.68 2.87
N GLU A 79 7.24 2.93 1.77
CA GLU A 79 6.57 1.66 1.59
C GLU A 79 7.53 0.47 1.71
N LEU A 80 6.98 -0.77 1.59
CA LEU A 80 7.72 -2.00 1.77
C LEU A 80 8.95 -2.09 0.87
N GLY A 81 8.85 -1.69 -0.40
CA GLY A 81 9.95 -1.68 -1.35
C GLY A 81 10.81 -0.41 -1.28
N LYS A 82 12.14 -0.53 -1.42
CA LYS A 82 13.05 0.63 -1.52
C LYS A 82 12.80 1.52 -2.73
N TYR A 83 12.04 1.03 -3.69
CA TYR A 83 11.64 1.74 -4.91
C TYR A 83 10.18 2.21 -4.87
N THR A 84 9.56 2.22 -3.70
CA THR A 84 8.17 2.69 -3.52
C THR A 84 8.06 3.69 -2.37
N ILE A 85 7.16 4.65 -2.56
CA ILE A 85 6.71 5.62 -1.54
C ILE A 85 5.20 5.73 -1.59
N GLU A 86 4.58 6.17 -0.50
CA GLU A 86 3.14 6.40 -0.40
C GLU A 86 2.85 7.88 -0.13
N LEU A 87 1.85 8.41 -0.81
CA LEU A 87 1.24 9.71 -0.54
C LEU A 87 -0.08 9.52 0.21
N ASN A 88 -0.20 10.07 1.40
CA ASN A 88 -1.44 10.16 2.18
C ASN A 88 -2.11 11.52 1.94
N VAL A 89 -3.29 11.51 1.34
CA VAL A 89 -4.05 12.72 1.03
C VAL A 89 -5.06 13.00 2.14
N GLU A 90 -5.01 14.20 2.70
CA GLU A 90 -5.90 14.63 3.78
C GLU A 90 -7.39 14.47 3.41
N PRO A 91 -8.22 13.96 4.34
CA PRO A 91 -9.64 13.77 4.10
C PRO A 91 -10.36 15.08 3.78
N ARG A 92 -11.27 15.03 2.79
CA ARG A 92 -12.08 16.16 2.34
C ARG A 92 -13.54 15.77 2.18
N THR A 93 -14.41 16.75 2.29
CA THR A 93 -15.83 16.53 1.97
C THR A 93 -16.02 16.45 0.44
N LEU A 94 -16.90 15.56 -0.02
CA LEU A 94 -17.24 15.43 -1.44
C LEU A 94 -18.31 16.44 -1.91
N ALA A 95 -18.78 17.33 -1.02
CA ALA A 95 -19.80 18.31 -1.35
C ALA A 95 -19.29 19.37 -2.33
N ARG A 96 -20.20 19.89 -3.18
CA ARG A 96 -19.94 20.98 -4.14
C ARG A 96 -18.77 20.66 -5.09
N ARG A 97 -17.63 21.36 -4.96
CA ARG A 97 -16.43 21.20 -5.78
C ARG A 97 -15.39 20.24 -5.21
N GLY A 98 -15.71 19.50 -4.13
CA GLY A 98 -14.75 18.69 -3.38
C GLY A 98 -13.93 17.71 -4.22
N LEU A 99 -14.52 17.08 -5.25
CA LEU A 99 -13.78 16.20 -6.18
C LEU A 99 -12.78 16.96 -7.05
N ALA A 100 -13.16 18.13 -7.57
CA ALA A 100 -12.24 18.96 -8.37
C ALA A 100 -11.08 19.50 -7.52
N GLU A 101 -11.37 19.90 -6.28
CA GLU A 101 -10.36 20.36 -5.32
C GLU A 101 -9.44 19.21 -4.86
N LEU A 102 -9.97 17.99 -4.73
CA LEU A 102 -9.18 16.79 -4.46
C LEU A 102 -8.22 16.53 -5.61
N GLU A 103 -8.71 16.49 -6.84
CA GLU A 103 -7.91 16.25 -8.06
C GLU A 103 -6.81 17.30 -8.21
N GLU A 104 -7.13 18.57 -8.08
CA GLU A 104 -6.18 19.69 -8.17
C GLU A 104 -5.10 19.59 -7.07
N GLY A 105 -5.50 19.27 -5.83
CA GLY A 105 -4.60 19.07 -4.70
C GLY A 105 -3.63 17.91 -4.91
N VAL A 106 -4.14 16.76 -5.34
CA VAL A 106 -3.34 15.56 -5.65
C VAL A 106 -2.34 15.86 -6.77
N ARG A 107 -2.81 16.42 -7.88
CA ARG A 107 -1.96 16.79 -9.03
C ARG A 107 -0.83 17.73 -8.63
N SER A 108 -1.15 18.78 -7.88
CA SER A 108 -0.16 19.76 -7.40
C SER A 108 0.88 19.11 -6.48
N THR A 109 0.44 18.23 -5.58
CA THR A 109 1.32 17.54 -4.62
C THR A 109 2.25 16.54 -5.33
N LEU A 110 1.72 15.76 -6.26
CA LEU A 110 2.51 14.81 -7.07
C LEU A 110 3.55 15.53 -7.93
N ASN A 111 3.18 16.66 -8.57
CA ASN A 111 4.12 17.43 -9.38
C ASN A 111 5.30 17.97 -8.55
N ARG A 112 5.01 18.53 -7.36
CA ARG A 112 6.08 18.98 -6.44
C ARG A 112 6.98 17.84 -5.97
N ALA A 113 6.39 16.68 -5.66
CA ALA A 113 7.17 15.52 -5.25
C ALA A 113 8.09 15.03 -6.36
N ARG A 114 7.58 14.99 -7.60
CA ARG A 114 8.38 14.65 -8.79
C ARG A 114 9.55 15.61 -9.01
N GLU A 115 9.31 16.93 -8.90
CA GLU A 115 10.38 17.94 -8.99
C GLU A 115 11.49 17.69 -7.96
N ARG A 116 11.14 17.29 -6.72
CA ARG A 116 12.09 16.95 -5.68
C ARG A 116 12.82 15.63 -5.90
N ALA A 117 12.14 14.64 -6.45
CA ALA A 117 12.75 13.35 -6.79
C ALA A 117 13.81 13.51 -7.90
N LEU A 118 13.54 14.36 -8.90
CA LEU A 118 14.50 14.67 -9.96
C LEU A 118 15.79 15.34 -9.46
N GLU A 119 15.79 15.95 -8.27
CA GLU A 119 17.03 16.49 -7.66
C GLU A 119 18.01 15.37 -7.23
N VAL A 120 17.58 14.12 -7.22
CA VAL A 120 18.36 12.92 -6.87
C VAL A 120 18.30 11.85 -7.97
N ASP A 121 18.21 12.29 -9.22
CA ASP A 121 18.22 11.46 -10.43
C ASP A 121 17.14 10.34 -10.39
N THR A 122 16.00 10.64 -9.77
CA THR A 122 14.88 9.70 -9.63
C THR A 122 13.60 10.32 -10.16
N ASP A 123 12.82 9.58 -10.95
CA ASP A 123 11.47 9.98 -11.36
C ASP A 123 10.40 9.19 -10.60
N ILE A 124 9.18 9.73 -10.55
CA ILE A 124 8.02 9.12 -9.88
C ILE A 124 7.04 8.62 -10.94
N VAL A 125 6.68 7.35 -10.86
CA VAL A 125 5.74 6.69 -11.78
C VAL A 125 4.54 6.14 -11.01
N MET A 126 3.35 6.41 -11.53
CA MET A 126 2.11 5.84 -11.03
C MET A 126 1.64 4.72 -11.97
N THR A 127 1.76 3.49 -11.52
CA THR A 127 1.41 2.27 -12.27
C THR A 127 0.92 1.20 -11.30
N GLY A 128 0.29 0.13 -11.76
CA GLY A 128 -0.14 -0.97 -10.88
C GLY A 128 0.98 -1.96 -10.56
N ILE A 129 1.78 -2.31 -11.57
CA ILE A 129 3.04 -3.05 -11.44
C ILE A 129 4.03 -2.36 -12.38
N LEU A 130 5.22 -2.05 -11.89
CA LEU A 130 6.27 -1.45 -12.73
C LEU A 130 6.77 -2.50 -13.75
N PRO A 131 6.64 -2.25 -15.06
CA PRO A 131 6.95 -3.25 -16.08
C PRO A 131 8.42 -3.70 -16.12
N THR A 132 9.33 -2.87 -15.61
CA THR A 132 10.77 -3.11 -15.57
C THR A 132 11.25 -3.91 -14.36
N LEU A 133 10.32 -4.35 -13.49
CA LEU A 133 10.67 -5.22 -12.37
C LEU A 133 11.14 -6.58 -12.86
N GLY A 134 12.32 -7.02 -12.36
CA GLY A 134 12.77 -8.42 -12.41
C GLY A 134 12.55 -9.13 -11.07
N PRO A 135 12.69 -10.47 -11.02
CA PRO A 135 12.53 -11.24 -9.77
C PRO A 135 13.47 -10.76 -8.65
N GLU A 136 14.66 -10.28 -8.98
CA GLU A 136 15.65 -9.74 -8.05
C GLU A 136 15.13 -8.55 -7.24
N HIS A 137 14.15 -7.79 -7.75
CA HIS A 137 13.55 -6.65 -7.07
C HIS A 137 12.53 -7.07 -5.98
N ALA A 138 12.15 -8.33 -5.96
CA ALA A 138 11.29 -8.94 -4.95
C ALA A 138 12.07 -9.68 -3.86
N GLU A 139 13.39 -9.50 -3.80
CA GLU A 139 14.24 -10.10 -2.79
C GLU A 139 14.40 -9.20 -1.55
N LYS A 140 14.83 -9.79 -0.44
CA LYS A 140 14.92 -9.13 0.87
C LYS A 140 15.74 -7.83 0.88
N GLU A 141 16.75 -7.74 0.04
CA GLU A 141 17.62 -6.56 -0.09
C GLU A 141 16.88 -5.31 -0.59
N TRP A 142 15.72 -5.52 -1.18
CA TRP A 142 14.84 -4.46 -1.68
C TRP A 142 13.79 -4.01 -0.65
N ILE A 143 13.72 -4.64 0.52
CA ILE A 143 12.89 -4.15 1.63
C ILE A 143 13.45 -2.82 2.13
N SER A 144 12.58 -1.83 2.33
CA SER A 144 12.90 -0.54 2.92
C SER A 144 13.57 -0.70 4.28
N ASP A 145 14.53 0.18 4.59
CA ASP A 145 15.33 0.13 5.82
C ASP A 145 14.50 0.60 7.03
N ASN A 146 13.52 -0.23 7.40
CA ASN A 146 12.58 0.03 8.49
C ASN A 146 12.37 -1.28 9.29
N ASP A 147 12.62 -1.20 10.60
CA ASP A 147 12.48 -2.33 11.53
C ASP A 147 11.09 -2.99 11.47
N ARG A 148 10.05 -2.22 11.20
CA ARG A 148 8.68 -2.72 11.05
C ARG A 148 8.56 -3.75 9.93
N TYR A 149 9.15 -3.48 8.78
CA TYR A 149 9.09 -4.39 7.63
C TYR A 149 9.92 -5.66 7.84
N PHE A 150 11.08 -5.54 8.48
CA PHE A 150 11.88 -6.71 8.85
C PHE A 150 11.21 -7.56 9.93
N ALA A 151 10.49 -6.94 10.89
CA ALA A 151 9.70 -7.65 11.87
C ALA A 151 8.53 -8.41 11.21
N LEU A 152 7.86 -7.78 10.23
CA LEU A 152 6.76 -8.35 9.46
C LEU A 152 7.25 -9.54 8.62
N ASP A 153 8.31 -9.37 7.84
CA ASP A 153 8.93 -10.44 7.04
C ASP A 153 9.23 -11.68 7.91
N ARG A 154 9.88 -11.45 9.05
CA ARG A 154 10.19 -12.53 9.98
C ARG A 154 8.95 -13.23 10.53
N ALA A 155 7.90 -12.46 10.88
CA ALA A 155 6.68 -13.01 11.46
C ALA A 155 5.90 -13.84 10.44
N ILE A 156 5.76 -13.37 9.22
CA ILE A 156 5.05 -14.06 8.13
C ILE A 156 5.80 -15.36 7.76
N ARG A 157 7.10 -15.27 7.54
CA ARG A 157 7.93 -16.46 7.22
C ARG A 157 7.90 -17.51 8.33
N ALA A 158 7.93 -17.09 9.59
CA ALA A 158 7.81 -18.00 10.73
C ALA A 158 6.42 -18.66 10.82
N ALA A 159 5.37 -18.02 10.33
CA ALA A 159 4.03 -18.57 10.31
C ALA A 159 3.77 -19.49 9.11
N ARG A 160 4.33 -19.17 7.94
CA ARG A 160 4.14 -19.96 6.71
C ARG A 160 4.95 -21.26 6.69
N HIS A 161 6.17 -21.24 7.20
CA HIS A 161 7.13 -22.36 7.15
C HIS A 161 7.54 -22.81 5.72
N GLU A 162 7.21 -22.05 4.70
CA GLU A 162 7.48 -22.31 3.29
C GLU A 162 7.76 -21.00 2.54
N GLU A 163 8.33 -21.10 1.34
CA GLU A 163 8.51 -19.96 0.45
C GLU A 163 7.18 -19.44 -0.08
N ILE A 164 7.15 -18.17 -0.44
CA ILE A 164 6.03 -17.55 -1.15
C ILE A 164 6.17 -17.93 -2.62
N THR A 165 5.24 -18.71 -3.15
CA THR A 165 5.24 -19.12 -4.54
C THR A 165 4.13 -18.42 -5.31
N LEU A 166 4.52 -17.67 -6.34
CA LEU A 166 3.59 -17.13 -7.33
C LEU A 166 3.41 -18.14 -8.47
N GLU A 167 2.18 -18.58 -8.68
CA GLU A 167 1.78 -19.43 -9.79
C GLU A 167 0.61 -18.77 -10.54
N ILE A 168 0.90 -18.13 -11.68
CA ILE A 168 -0.06 -17.32 -12.42
C ILE A 168 -0.19 -17.85 -13.84
N ALA A 169 -1.37 -18.38 -14.17
CA ALA A 169 -1.70 -18.93 -15.48
C ALA A 169 -2.15 -17.82 -16.46
N GLY A 170 -1.23 -16.88 -16.77
CA GLY A 170 -1.45 -15.84 -17.78
C GLY A 170 -1.19 -16.32 -19.22
N PRO A 171 -1.23 -15.41 -20.21
CA PRO A 171 -0.78 -15.71 -21.59
C PRO A 171 0.65 -16.27 -21.62
N GLU A 172 1.53 -15.79 -20.77
CA GLU A 172 2.85 -16.33 -20.48
C GLU A 172 2.84 -16.76 -19.01
N PRO A 173 2.82 -18.08 -18.70
CA PRO A 173 2.69 -18.52 -17.32
C PRO A 173 3.91 -18.12 -16.48
N LEU A 174 3.67 -17.67 -15.25
CA LEU A 174 4.70 -17.36 -14.26
C LEU A 174 4.67 -18.41 -13.15
N HIS A 175 5.83 -18.99 -12.84
CA HIS A 175 6.05 -19.81 -11.66
C HIS A 175 7.36 -19.37 -11.01
N GLN A 176 7.29 -18.74 -9.84
CA GLN A 176 8.45 -18.17 -9.14
C GLN A 176 8.25 -18.25 -7.64
N SER A 177 9.30 -18.65 -6.91
CA SER A 177 9.31 -18.69 -5.44
C SER A 177 10.22 -17.62 -4.87
N PHE A 178 9.83 -17.06 -3.71
CA PHE A 178 10.52 -15.99 -3.00
C PHE A 178 10.67 -16.33 -1.53
N SER A 179 11.83 -15.99 -0.97
CA SER A 179 12.16 -16.22 0.43
C SER A 179 11.76 -15.07 1.35
N SER A 180 11.08 -14.05 0.84
CA SER A 180 10.76 -12.78 1.52
C SER A 180 9.40 -12.25 1.11
N ILE A 181 8.77 -11.46 2.01
CA ILE A 181 7.57 -10.71 1.71
C ILE A 181 7.81 -9.53 0.74
N ALA A 182 9.06 -9.27 0.36
CA ALA A 182 9.39 -8.22 -0.61
C ALA A 182 8.59 -8.35 -1.92
N VAL A 183 8.13 -9.55 -2.26
CA VAL A 183 7.27 -9.80 -3.42
C VAL A 183 5.94 -9.03 -3.36
N GLU A 184 5.43 -8.69 -2.17
CA GLU A 184 4.23 -7.85 -2.04
C GLU A 184 4.48 -6.42 -2.58
N SER A 185 5.72 -5.91 -2.49
CA SER A 185 6.07 -4.57 -2.95
C SER A 185 6.02 -4.36 -4.46
N VAL A 186 5.90 -5.43 -5.25
CA VAL A 186 5.78 -5.31 -6.72
C VAL A 186 4.48 -4.67 -7.15
N CYS A 187 3.46 -4.73 -6.29
CA CYS A 187 2.15 -4.13 -6.51
C CYS A 187 2.09 -2.74 -5.87
N THR A 188 1.58 -1.79 -6.62
CA THR A 188 1.23 -0.46 -6.13
C THR A 188 -0.24 -0.19 -6.40
N SER A 189 -0.88 0.58 -5.53
CA SER A 189 -2.31 0.80 -5.55
C SER A 189 -2.71 2.24 -5.24
N THR A 190 -4.00 2.51 -5.39
CA THR A 190 -4.66 3.71 -4.89
C THR A 190 -5.81 3.27 -4.00
N GLN A 191 -5.85 3.75 -2.76
CA GLN A 191 -6.87 3.41 -1.78
C GLN A 191 -7.80 4.60 -1.55
N LEU A 192 -9.10 4.42 -1.78
CA LEU A 192 -10.13 5.41 -1.48
C LEU A 192 -10.77 5.09 -0.13
N HIS A 193 -10.69 6.02 0.80
CA HIS A 193 -11.28 5.92 2.13
C HIS A 193 -12.58 6.72 2.17
N LEU A 194 -13.68 6.07 2.56
CA LEU A 194 -14.96 6.72 2.76
C LEU A 194 -15.31 6.68 4.25
N GLN A 195 -15.46 7.84 4.87
CA GLN A 195 -16.00 7.93 6.21
C GLN A 195 -17.52 7.79 6.14
N VAL A 196 -18.05 6.79 6.85
CA VAL A 196 -19.48 6.51 6.90
C VAL A 196 -19.93 6.34 8.35
N ARG A 197 -21.18 6.69 8.64
CA ARG A 197 -21.77 6.43 9.95
C ARG A 197 -21.99 4.94 10.16
N PRO A 198 -21.92 4.42 11.40
CA PRO A 198 -22.08 2.99 11.71
C PRO A 198 -23.38 2.40 11.16
N GLU A 199 -24.49 3.13 11.22
CA GLU A 199 -25.81 2.68 10.74
C GLU A 199 -25.85 2.46 9.22
N LEU A 200 -24.97 3.14 8.48
CA LEU A 200 -24.87 3.04 7.03
C LEU A 200 -23.76 2.08 6.58
N PHE A 201 -22.91 1.60 7.48
CA PHE A 201 -21.72 0.81 7.15
C PHE A 201 -22.04 -0.40 6.27
N ALA A 202 -22.98 -1.24 6.68
CA ALA A 202 -23.35 -2.43 5.91
C ALA A 202 -23.83 -2.10 4.49
N ARG A 203 -24.59 -1.00 4.34
CA ARG A 203 -25.08 -0.54 3.04
C ARG A 203 -23.94 -0.08 2.14
N TYR A 204 -23.01 0.71 2.66
CA TYR A 204 -21.85 1.19 1.91
C TYR A 204 -20.91 0.03 1.56
N TRP A 205 -20.67 -0.88 2.52
CA TRP A 205 -19.88 -2.09 2.28
C TRP A 205 -20.45 -2.93 1.13
N ASN A 206 -21.74 -3.26 1.19
CA ASN A 206 -22.39 -4.04 0.14
C ASN A 206 -22.34 -3.32 -1.23
N SER A 207 -22.51 -2.00 -1.25
CA SER A 207 -22.38 -1.21 -2.48
C SER A 207 -20.96 -1.26 -3.04
N ALA A 208 -19.93 -1.15 -2.19
CA ALA A 208 -18.53 -1.26 -2.59
C ALA A 208 -18.22 -2.65 -3.18
N GLN A 209 -18.75 -3.73 -2.58
CA GLN A 209 -18.60 -5.08 -3.11
C GLN A 209 -19.22 -5.23 -4.53
N LEU A 210 -20.37 -4.64 -4.76
CA LEU A 210 -21.00 -4.62 -6.09
C LEU A 210 -20.19 -3.84 -7.13
N LEU A 211 -19.47 -2.80 -6.69
CA LEU A 211 -18.65 -1.96 -7.55
C LEU A 211 -17.23 -2.51 -7.76
N ALA A 212 -16.79 -3.52 -6.98
CA ALA A 212 -15.44 -4.04 -7.04
C ALA A 212 -15.04 -4.55 -8.43
N GLY A 213 -15.94 -5.29 -9.12
CA GLY A 213 -15.70 -5.76 -10.49
C GLY A 213 -15.51 -4.63 -11.50
N PRO A 214 -16.46 -3.69 -11.62
CA PRO A 214 -16.30 -2.50 -12.46
C PRO A 214 -15.07 -1.67 -12.12
N GLN A 215 -14.75 -1.49 -10.84
CA GLN A 215 -13.56 -0.76 -10.39
C GLN A 215 -12.28 -1.45 -10.84
N LEU A 216 -12.21 -2.78 -10.72
CA LEU A 216 -11.08 -3.58 -11.18
C LEU A 216 -10.83 -3.40 -12.68
N VAL A 217 -11.90 -3.42 -13.49
CA VAL A 217 -11.81 -3.22 -14.96
C VAL A 217 -11.30 -1.81 -15.30
N LEU A 218 -11.80 -0.79 -14.61
CA LEU A 218 -11.38 0.60 -14.84
C LEU A 218 -9.95 0.87 -14.36
N GLY A 219 -9.53 0.23 -13.28
CA GLY A 219 -8.21 0.40 -12.67
C GLY A 219 -7.13 -0.56 -13.18
N ALA A 220 -7.47 -1.48 -14.11
CA ALA A 220 -6.54 -2.47 -14.62
C ALA A 220 -5.29 -1.82 -15.25
N ASN A 221 -4.13 -2.06 -14.64
CA ASN A 221 -2.85 -1.45 -15.02
C ASN A 221 -1.65 -2.30 -14.56
N SER A 222 -1.74 -3.62 -14.68
CA SER A 222 -0.67 -4.53 -14.25
C SER A 222 -0.48 -5.73 -15.18
N PRO A 223 -0.29 -5.49 -16.51
CA PRO A 223 -0.23 -6.58 -17.48
C PRO A 223 1.10 -7.32 -17.52
N LEU A 224 2.15 -6.79 -16.91
CA LEU A 224 3.50 -7.33 -16.92
C LEU A 224 4.03 -7.54 -15.51
N LEU A 225 4.66 -8.68 -15.27
CA LEU A 225 5.40 -8.97 -14.03
C LEU A 225 6.60 -9.86 -14.35
N PHE A 226 7.79 -9.45 -13.94
CA PHE A 226 9.06 -10.15 -14.15
C PHE A 226 9.30 -10.56 -15.61
N GLY A 227 8.98 -9.64 -16.54
CA GLY A 227 9.14 -9.85 -17.97
C GLY A 227 8.04 -10.70 -18.62
N ASN A 228 7.13 -11.31 -17.86
CA ASN A 228 6.03 -12.13 -18.39
C ASN A 228 4.78 -11.27 -18.66
N LYS A 229 4.15 -11.52 -19.79
CA LYS A 229 2.81 -10.97 -20.12
C LYS A 229 1.74 -11.80 -19.42
N LEU A 230 1.06 -11.19 -18.48
CA LEU A 230 0.03 -11.84 -17.68
C LEU A 230 -1.36 -11.29 -18.02
N TRP A 231 -2.22 -11.06 -17.03
CA TRP A 231 -3.55 -10.51 -17.24
C TRP A 231 -3.51 -8.98 -17.24
N ALA A 232 -4.54 -8.32 -17.78
CA ALA A 232 -4.63 -6.85 -17.72
C ALA A 232 -4.55 -6.30 -16.29
N GLU A 233 -4.99 -7.11 -15.31
CA GLU A 233 -4.90 -6.84 -13.88
C GLU A 233 -4.37 -8.06 -13.13
N THR A 234 -3.11 -8.04 -12.74
CA THR A 234 -2.40 -9.18 -12.12
C THR A 234 -2.30 -9.03 -10.60
N ARG A 235 -2.40 -7.82 -10.05
CA ARG A 235 -2.22 -7.53 -8.60
C ARG A 235 -3.07 -8.41 -7.68
N PRO A 236 -4.38 -8.66 -7.93
CA PRO A 236 -5.18 -9.48 -7.02
C PRO A 236 -4.63 -10.89 -6.84
N VAL A 237 -4.06 -11.46 -7.91
CA VAL A 237 -3.49 -12.83 -7.84
C VAL A 237 -2.17 -12.83 -7.10
N VAL A 238 -1.34 -11.80 -7.28
CA VAL A 238 -0.11 -11.63 -6.49
C VAL A 238 -0.44 -11.53 -5.01
N PHE A 239 -1.36 -10.65 -4.62
CA PHE A 239 -1.78 -10.46 -3.22
C PHE A 239 -2.41 -11.69 -2.58
N LEU A 240 -3.08 -12.54 -3.36
CA LEU A 240 -3.66 -13.78 -2.83
C LEU A 240 -2.63 -14.87 -2.55
N GLN A 241 -1.45 -14.79 -3.18
CA GLN A 241 -0.41 -15.81 -3.10
C GLN A 241 0.81 -15.36 -2.26
N ALA A 242 1.05 -14.06 -2.15
CA ALA A 242 2.15 -13.45 -1.39
C ALA A 242 1.99 -13.51 0.15
#